data_2d608cd6612b7d1c3141572a15eec3f2
#
_entry.id   2d608cd6612b7d1c3141572a15eec3f2
#
_cell.length_a   1.000
_cell.length_b   1.000
_cell.length_c   1.000
_cell.angle_alpha   90.00
_cell.angle_beta   90.00
_cell.angle_gamma   90.00
#
_symmetry.space_group_name_H-M   'P 1'
#
loop_
_entity.id
_entity.type
_entity.pdbx_description
1 polymer ?
#
loop_
_entity_poly.entity_id
_entity_poly.type
_entity_poly.pdbx_seq_one_letter_code
_entity_poly.pdbx_strand_id
1 'polypeptide(L)'
;MLRPAVEATGFELWGIEYVSAGKHSIVRVYIDHENGITVDDCAEVSRQVSAVLDVEDPISTEYNLEVSSPGLERPLFTAEQFALCVGEVAFLQTRMAVENRRKWQGVIVAVEGDMVTLDVDQQQHRLALSNVQKAHIVPQFD
;
A
#
# COMPACT_ATOMS: atom_id res chain seq x y z
N MET A 1 3.89 9.59 -12.13
CA MET A 1 4.14 8.99 -13.46
C MET A 1 3.06 8.00 -13.87
N LEU A 2 2.73 7.02 -13.04
CA LEU A 2 1.73 6.01 -13.40
C LEU A 2 0.29 6.40 -13.09
N ARG A 3 0.08 7.38 -12.21
CA ARG A 3 -1.26 7.78 -11.80
C ARG A 3 -2.16 8.17 -12.99
N PRO A 4 -1.70 8.99 -13.94
CA PRO A 4 -2.58 9.35 -15.08
C PRO A 4 -2.98 8.13 -15.92
N ALA A 5 -2.07 7.16 -16.10
CA ALA A 5 -2.38 5.96 -16.88
C ALA A 5 -3.44 5.10 -16.17
N VAL A 6 -3.36 4.98 -14.84
CA VAL A 6 -4.33 4.22 -14.06
C VAL A 6 -5.68 4.94 -14.06
N GLU A 7 -5.70 6.24 -13.81
CA GLU A 7 -6.93 7.01 -13.75
C GLU A 7 -7.65 7.08 -15.10
N ALA A 8 -6.89 7.04 -16.21
CA ALA A 8 -7.48 7.02 -17.55
C ALA A 8 -8.34 5.77 -17.80
N THR A 9 -8.10 4.69 -17.07
CA THR A 9 -8.92 3.47 -17.17
C THR A 9 -10.14 3.49 -16.26
N GLY A 10 -10.31 4.55 -15.44
CA GLY A 10 -11.44 4.68 -14.52
C GLY A 10 -11.19 4.16 -13.12
N PHE A 11 -9.96 3.75 -12.80
CA PHE A 11 -9.61 3.21 -11.49
C PHE A 11 -8.72 4.17 -10.71
N GLU A 12 -8.71 4.01 -9.39
CA GLU A 12 -7.82 4.77 -8.53
C GLU A 12 -6.51 4.02 -8.33
N LEU A 13 -5.41 4.76 -8.35
CA LEU A 13 -4.12 4.21 -7.97
C LEU A 13 -4.03 4.21 -6.45
N TRP A 14 -4.08 3.00 -5.84
CA TRP A 14 -3.96 2.86 -4.39
C TRP A 14 -2.52 3.00 -3.94
N GLY A 15 -1.59 2.35 -4.64
CA GLY A 15 -0.18 2.45 -4.32
C GLY A 15 0.67 1.62 -5.24
N ILE A 16 1.98 1.82 -5.16
CA ILE A 16 2.96 1.10 -5.96
C ILE A 16 4.04 0.57 -5.03
N GLU A 17 4.37 -0.72 -5.16
CA GLU A 17 5.49 -1.32 -4.47
C GLU A 17 6.56 -1.73 -5.48
N TYR A 18 7.81 -1.45 -5.17
CA TYR A 18 8.94 -1.92 -5.95
C TYR A 18 9.72 -2.90 -5.08
N VAL A 19 9.81 -4.14 -5.54
CA VAL A 19 10.54 -5.19 -4.81
C VAL A 19 11.72 -5.61 -5.65
N SER A 20 12.94 -5.37 -5.15
CA SER A 20 14.16 -5.80 -5.81
C SER A 20 14.52 -7.19 -5.30
N ALA A 21 14.62 -8.16 -6.21
CA ALA A 21 14.91 -9.55 -5.86
C ALA A 21 16.01 -10.08 -6.78
N GLY A 22 17.26 -9.74 -6.48
CA GLY A 22 18.40 -10.17 -7.25
C GLY A 22 18.37 -9.61 -8.68
N LYS A 23 18.34 -10.51 -9.68
CA LYS A 23 18.34 -10.11 -11.10
C LYS A 23 16.95 -9.71 -11.59
N HIS A 24 15.92 -10.02 -10.82
CA HIS A 24 14.54 -9.72 -11.18
C HIS A 24 13.96 -8.75 -10.18
N SER A 25 13.14 -7.84 -10.67
CA SER A 25 12.41 -6.90 -9.84
C SER A 25 10.92 -7.04 -10.10
N ILE A 26 10.12 -6.70 -9.11
CA ILE A 26 8.66 -6.71 -9.24
C ILE A 26 8.17 -5.30 -9.02
N VAL A 27 7.39 -4.78 -9.97
CA VAL A 27 6.64 -3.55 -9.81
C VAL A 27 5.19 -3.96 -9.59
N ARG A 28 4.70 -3.71 -8.39
CA ARG A 28 3.34 -4.09 -8.02
C ARG A 28 2.48 -2.84 -7.91
N VAL A 29 1.42 -2.79 -8.71
CA VAL A 29 0.51 -1.65 -8.78
C VAL A 29 -0.82 -2.08 -8.17
N TYR A 30 -1.24 -1.35 -7.13
CA TYR A 30 -2.54 -1.60 -6.49
C TYR A 30 -3.54 -0.58 -7.01
N ILE A 31 -4.66 -1.07 -7.54
CA ILE A 31 -5.74 -0.23 -8.04
C ILE A 31 -7.01 -0.52 -7.26
N ASP A 32 -7.86 0.49 -7.13
CA ASP A 32 -9.12 0.35 -6.41
C ASP A 32 -10.26 1.00 -7.18
N HIS A 33 -11.47 0.55 -6.88
CA HIS A 33 -12.69 1.10 -7.46
C HIS A 33 -13.85 0.78 -6.53
N GLU A 34 -14.79 1.69 -6.37
CA GLU A 34 -15.93 1.51 -5.46
C GLU A 34 -16.79 0.30 -5.81
N ASN A 35 -16.80 -0.11 -7.06
CA ASN A 35 -17.56 -1.28 -7.54
C ASN A 35 -16.73 -2.56 -7.57
N GLY A 36 -15.51 -2.53 -7.04
CA GLY A 36 -14.60 -3.67 -7.04
C GLY A 36 -13.74 -3.75 -8.30
N ILE A 37 -12.87 -4.75 -8.33
CA ILE A 37 -11.89 -4.94 -9.39
C ILE A 37 -11.99 -6.37 -9.90
N THR A 38 -12.03 -6.54 -11.22
CA THR A 38 -12.02 -7.86 -11.86
C THR A 38 -10.63 -8.16 -12.45
N VAL A 39 -10.42 -9.41 -12.85
CA VAL A 39 -9.18 -9.83 -13.53
C VAL A 39 -9.02 -9.06 -14.84
N ASP A 40 -10.11 -8.86 -15.59
CA ASP A 40 -10.06 -8.10 -16.85
C ASP A 40 -9.68 -6.64 -16.60
N ASP A 41 -10.13 -6.05 -15.49
CA ASP A 41 -9.76 -4.69 -15.10
C ASP A 41 -8.26 -4.59 -14.86
N CYS A 42 -7.70 -5.57 -14.14
CA CYS A 42 -6.25 -5.62 -13.88
C CYS A 42 -5.47 -5.74 -15.19
N ALA A 43 -5.95 -6.55 -16.12
CA ALA A 43 -5.29 -6.73 -17.41
C ALA A 43 -5.27 -5.42 -18.21
N GLU A 44 -6.38 -4.66 -18.21
CA GLU A 44 -6.46 -3.38 -18.91
C GLU A 44 -5.49 -2.36 -18.30
N VAL A 45 -5.46 -2.24 -16.98
CA VAL A 45 -4.54 -1.34 -16.30
C VAL A 45 -3.10 -1.76 -16.56
N SER A 46 -2.82 -3.05 -16.56
CA SER A 46 -1.49 -3.59 -16.83
C SER A 46 -0.99 -3.16 -18.21
N ARG A 47 -1.85 -3.21 -19.23
CA ARG A 47 -1.48 -2.77 -20.58
C ARG A 47 -1.14 -1.28 -20.61
N GLN A 48 -1.94 -0.45 -19.94
CA GLN A 48 -1.71 1.00 -19.91
C GLN A 48 -0.44 1.35 -19.16
N VAL A 49 -0.22 0.73 -18.00
CA VAL A 49 0.95 0.98 -17.17
C VAL A 49 2.21 0.49 -17.89
N SER A 50 2.14 -0.68 -18.53
CA SER A 50 3.27 -1.23 -19.26
C SER A 50 3.71 -0.30 -20.39
N ALA A 51 2.76 0.31 -21.10
CA ALA A 51 3.07 1.25 -22.17
C ALA A 51 3.80 2.49 -21.63
N VAL A 52 3.39 3.00 -20.46
CA VAL A 52 4.06 4.14 -19.84
C VAL A 52 5.47 3.77 -19.40
N LEU A 53 5.63 2.60 -18.80
CA LEU A 53 6.96 2.15 -18.36
C LEU A 53 7.91 1.92 -19.52
N ASP A 54 7.40 1.45 -20.67
CA ASP A 54 8.23 1.27 -21.86
C ASP A 54 8.73 2.61 -22.40
N VAL A 55 7.90 3.65 -22.36
CA VAL A 55 8.27 4.98 -22.84
C VAL A 55 9.20 5.70 -21.88
N GLU A 56 8.88 5.69 -20.59
CA GLU A 56 9.64 6.42 -19.57
C GLU A 56 10.92 5.68 -19.14
N ASP A 57 10.89 4.35 -19.23
CA ASP A 57 12.02 3.47 -18.89
C ASP A 57 12.71 3.84 -17.56
N PRO A 58 11.94 3.96 -16.46
CA PRO A 58 12.50 4.40 -15.18
C PRO A 58 13.29 3.31 -14.44
N ILE A 59 13.20 2.06 -14.88
CA ILE A 59 13.80 0.92 -14.22
C ILE A 59 14.84 0.31 -15.15
N SER A 60 16.09 0.28 -14.70
CA SER A 60 17.20 -0.18 -15.51
C SER A 60 17.39 -1.69 -15.55
N THR A 61 16.73 -2.43 -14.66
CA THR A 61 16.78 -3.88 -14.59
C THR A 61 15.52 -4.51 -15.14
N GLU A 62 15.57 -5.79 -15.44
CA GLU A 62 14.36 -6.52 -15.83
C GLU A 62 13.38 -6.53 -14.65
N TYR A 63 12.11 -6.40 -14.96
CA TYR A 63 11.07 -6.39 -13.94
C TYR A 63 9.82 -7.10 -14.44
N ASN A 64 9.03 -7.60 -13.48
CA ASN A 64 7.70 -8.10 -13.74
C ASN A 64 6.69 -7.08 -13.22
N LEU A 65 5.69 -6.79 -14.04
CA LEU A 65 4.61 -5.89 -13.64
C LEU A 65 3.44 -6.70 -13.13
N GLU A 66 3.02 -6.41 -11.90
CA GLU A 66 1.83 -7.03 -11.31
C GLU A 66 0.81 -5.94 -11.01
N VAL A 67 -0.43 -6.14 -11.43
CA VAL A 67 -1.53 -5.23 -11.12
C VAL A 67 -2.57 -6.02 -10.35
N SER A 68 -2.98 -5.52 -9.19
CA SER A 68 -3.97 -6.20 -8.36
C SER A 68 -4.79 -5.20 -7.57
N SER A 69 -5.87 -5.69 -6.95
CA SER A 69 -6.62 -4.90 -5.98
C SER A 69 -5.94 -5.00 -4.62
N PRO A 70 -6.17 -4.03 -3.70
CA PRO A 70 -5.58 -4.10 -2.36
C PRO A 70 -6.03 -5.32 -1.55
N GLY A 71 -7.24 -5.84 -1.80
CA GLY A 71 -7.73 -7.01 -1.09
C GLY A 71 -8.08 -6.74 0.36
N LEU A 72 -8.23 -7.83 1.14
CA LEU A 72 -8.58 -7.73 2.56
C LEU A 72 -7.40 -7.29 3.41
N GLU A 73 -6.19 -7.73 3.04
CA GLU A 73 -4.95 -7.31 3.71
C GLU A 73 -4.37 -6.10 2.99
N ARG A 74 -5.21 -5.08 2.78
CA ARG A 74 -4.79 -3.96 1.95
C ARG A 74 -3.59 -3.24 2.55
N PRO A 75 -2.55 -2.97 1.73
CA PRO A 75 -1.40 -2.23 2.20
C PRO A 75 -1.74 -0.75 2.39
N LEU A 76 -1.06 -0.11 3.33
CA LEU A 76 -1.27 1.29 3.66
C LEU A 76 0.00 2.09 3.38
N PHE A 77 -0.11 3.12 2.55
CA PHE A 77 1.04 3.90 2.10
C PHE A 77 1.00 5.36 2.55
N THR A 78 -0.18 5.93 2.75
CA THR A 78 -0.32 7.36 3.03
C THR A 78 -1.16 7.61 4.29
N ALA A 79 -1.00 8.81 4.86
CA ALA A 79 -1.81 9.21 6.01
C ALA A 79 -3.31 9.16 5.69
N GLU A 80 -3.69 9.53 4.48
CA GLU A 80 -5.09 9.50 4.06
C GLU A 80 -5.63 8.07 4.08
N GLN A 81 -4.81 7.10 3.64
CA GLN A 81 -5.22 5.70 3.65
C GLN A 81 -5.37 5.17 5.07
N PHE A 82 -4.46 5.53 5.97
CA PHE A 82 -4.60 5.19 7.38
C PHE A 82 -5.87 5.80 7.97
N ALA A 83 -6.18 7.03 7.62
CA ALA A 83 -7.37 7.71 8.12
C ALA A 83 -8.67 7.03 7.66
N LEU A 84 -8.68 6.48 6.45
CA LEU A 84 -9.84 5.74 5.95
C LEU A 84 -10.06 4.42 6.71
N CYS A 85 -9.03 3.93 7.38
CA CYS A 85 -9.07 2.64 8.07
C CYS A 85 -9.12 2.77 9.59
N VAL A 86 -9.48 3.94 10.12
CA VAL A 86 -9.67 4.11 11.56
C VAL A 86 -10.74 3.12 12.05
N GLY A 87 -10.43 2.41 13.13
CA GLY A 87 -11.28 1.37 13.67
C GLY A 87 -10.91 -0.04 13.24
N GLU A 88 -10.04 -0.18 12.26
CA GLU A 88 -9.58 -1.49 11.79
C GLU A 88 -8.24 -1.86 12.40
N VAL A 89 -7.97 -3.16 12.49
CA VAL A 89 -6.68 -3.65 12.98
C VAL A 89 -5.66 -3.56 11.87
N ALA A 90 -4.50 -3.00 12.17
CA ALA A 90 -3.40 -2.86 11.22
C ALA A 90 -2.11 -3.41 11.79
N PHE A 91 -1.27 -3.94 10.90
CA PHE A 91 0.11 -4.32 11.22
C PHE A 91 1.02 -3.26 10.62
N LEU A 92 1.97 -2.78 11.43
CA LEU A 92 2.99 -1.82 11.00
C LEU A 92 4.37 -2.35 11.36
N GLN A 93 5.32 -2.16 10.46
CA GLN A 93 6.72 -2.42 10.73
C GLN A 93 7.46 -1.10 10.58
N THR A 94 8.18 -0.67 11.64
CA THR A 94 8.94 0.56 11.61
C THR A 94 10.36 0.32 11.13
N ARG A 95 11.00 1.36 10.60
CA ARG A 95 12.39 1.31 10.16
C ARG A 95 13.33 1.27 11.36
N MET A 96 13.04 2.10 12.35
CA MET A 96 13.79 2.17 13.59
C MET A 96 12.91 1.71 14.74
N ALA A 97 13.50 1.04 15.73
CA ALA A 97 12.76 0.54 16.88
C ALA A 97 12.13 1.69 17.67
N VAL A 98 10.89 1.51 18.08
CA VAL A 98 10.16 2.39 18.98
C VAL A 98 9.83 1.54 20.21
N GLU A 99 10.22 2.00 21.40
CA GLU A 99 10.03 1.25 22.64
C GLU A 99 10.57 -0.18 22.53
N ASN A 100 11.73 -0.31 21.88
CA ASN A 100 12.48 -1.56 21.70
C ASN A 100 11.80 -2.57 20.77
N ARG A 101 10.87 -2.12 19.92
CA ARG A 101 10.25 -3.04 18.95
C ARG A 101 10.00 -2.32 17.62
N ARG A 102 10.00 -3.12 16.56
CA ARG A 102 9.76 -2.62 15.19
C ARG A 102 8.44 -3.11 14.61
N LYS A 103 7.84 -4.15 15.19
CA LYS A 103 6.58 -4.71 14.69
C LYS A 103 5.45 -4.35 15.63
N TRP A 104 4.39 -3.80 15.08
CA TRP A 104 3.26 -3.29 15.83
C TRP A 104 1.97 -3.81 15.21
N GLN A 105 1.05 -4.26 16.04
CA GLN A 105 -0.28 -4.64 15.57
C GLN A 105 -1.30 -4.15 16.57
N GLY A 106 -2.28 -3.40 16.07
CA GLY A 106 -3.33 -2.85 16.90
C GLY A 106 -4.36 -2.13 16.08
N VAL A 107 -5.35 -1.57 16.77
CA VAL A 107 -6.44 -0.84 16.12
C VAL A 107 -5.98 0.58 15.82
N ILE A 108 -6.24 1.06 14.61
CA ILE A 108 -5.99 2.46 14.26
C ILE A 108 -7.05 3.30 14.95
N VAL A 109 -6.61 4.15 15.87
CA VAL A 109 -7.51 5.02 16.66
C VAL A 109 -7.67 6.38 16.01
N ALA A 110 -6.56 6.95 15.54
CA ALA A 110 -6.57 8.29 14.98
C ALA A 110 -5.35 8.49 14.08
N VAL A 111 -5.48 9.43 13.16
CA VAL A 111 -4.37 9.88 12.32
C VAL A 111 -4.37 11.41 12.38
N GLU A 112 -3.25 11.99 12.78
CA GLU A 112 -3.09 13.44 12.87
C GLU A 112 -1.80 13.83 12.14
N GLY A 113 -1.94 14.55 11.02
CA GLY A 113 -0.78 14.93 10.22
C GLY A 113 -0.05 13.67 9.72
N ASP A 114 1.20 13.51 10.15
CA ASP A 114 2.03 12.36 9.80
C ASP A 114 2.20 11.37 10.95
N MET A 115 1.32 11.44 11.96
CA MET A 115 1.34 10.54 13.10
C MET A 115 0.10 9.65 13.10
N VAL A 116 0.30 8.35 13.33
CA VAL A 116 -0.79 7.39 13.50
C VAL A 116 -0.78 6.90 14.94
N THR A 117 -1.97 6.83 15.55
CA THR A 117 -2.15 6.31 16.90
C THR A 117 -2.73 4.90 16.81
N LEU A 118 -2.05 3.93 17.41
CA LEU A 118 -2.51 2.56 17.50
C LEU A 118 -2.88 2.22 18.95
N ASP A 119 -3.97 1.50 19.11
CA ASP A 119 -4.32 0.89 20.40
C ASP A 119 -3.81 -0.54 20.41
N VAL A 120 -2.80 -0.80 21.22
CA VAL A 120 -2.18 -2.11 21.38
C VAL A 120 -2.37 -2.53 22.83
N ASP A 121 -3.13 -3.60 23.05
CA ASP A 121 -3.41 -4.12 24.40
C ASP A 121 -3.93 -3.04 25.36
N GLN A 122 -4.87 -2.21 24.87
CA GLN A 122 -5.50 -1.12 25.63
C GLN A 122 -4.55 0.05 25.96
N GLN A 123 -3.40 0.10 25.31
CA GLN A 123 -2.47 1.22 25.41
C GLN A 123 -2.31 1.88 24.06
N GLN A 124 -2.38 3.19 24.03
CA GLN A 124 -2.24 3.95 22.81
C GLN A 124 -0.77 4.32 22.57
N HIS A 125 -0.32 4.10 21.35
CA HIS A 125 1.04 4.42 20.92
C HIS A 125 0.98 5.27 19.67
N ARG A 126 1.77 6.32 19.62
CA ARG A 126 1.85 7.21 18.46
C ARG A 126 3.12 6.87 17.68
N LEU A 127 2.95 6.61 16.39
CA LEU A 127 4.05 6.26 15.50
C LEU A 127 4.10 7.26 14.36
N ALA A 128 5.32 7.71 14.01
CA ALA A 128 5.52 8.58 12.87
C ALA A 128 5.39 7.79 11.58
N LEU A 129 4.59 8.27 10.64
CA LEU A 129 4.43 7.59 9.36
C LEU A 129 5.74 7.55 8.57
N SER A 130 6.59 8.57 8.74
CA SER A 130 7.92 8.57 8.12
C SER A 130 8.82 7.43 8.61
N ASN A 131 8.51 6.86 9.78
CA ASN A 131 9.25 5.72 10.32
C ASN A 131 8.61 4.38 9.96
N VAL A 132 7.44 4.39 9.32
CA VAL A 132 6.77 3.15 8.92
C VAL A 132 7.40 2.64 7.62
N GLN A 133 7.96 1.44 7.67
CA GLN A 133 8.55 0.79 6.52
C GLN A 133 7.48 0.09 5.68
N LYS A 134 6.56 -0.60 6.34
CA LYS A 134 5.41 -1.21 5.69
C LYS A 134 4.25 -1.34 6.66
N ALA A 135 3.05 -1.35 6.11
CA ALA A 135 1.83 -1.50 6.90
C ALA A 135 0.75 -2.13 6.04
N HIS A 136 -0.12 -2.89 6.68
CA HIS A 136 -1.29 -3.45 6.01
C HIS A 136 -2.40 -3.70 7.02
N ILE A 137 -3.63 -3.82 6.51
CA ILE A 137 -4.77 -4.17 7.35
C ILE A 137 -4.70 -5.66 7.68
N VAL A 138 -5.06 -6.00 8.91
CA VAL A 138 -5.21 -7.38 9.36
C VAL A 138 -6.70 -7.68 9.41
N PRO A 139 -7.22 -8.51 8.49
CA PRO A 139 -8.66 -8.80 8.47
C PRO A 139 -9.09 -9.52 9.74
N GLN A 140 -10.25 -9.15 10.26
CA GLN A 140 -10.84 -9.80 11.43
C GLN A 140 -12.02 -10.65 10.98
N PHE A 141 -11.99 -11.91 11.35
CA PHE A 141 -13.05 -12.86 11.02
C PHE A 141 -13.74 -13.29 12.31
N ASP A 142 -15.06 -13.23 12.30
CA ASP A 142 -15.86 -13.67 13.45
C ASP A 142 -16.14 -15.17 13.41
#